data_d64ddfa9451a25da5431923bf0dfe123
#
_entry.id   d64ddfa9451a25da5431923bf0dfe123
#
_cell.length_a   1.000
_cell.length_b   1.000
_cell.length_c   1.000
_cell.angle_alpha   90.00
_cell.angle_beta   90.00
_cell.angle_gamma   90.00
#
_symmetry.space_group_name_H-M   'P 1'
#
loop_
_entity.id
_entity.type
_entity.pdbx_description
1 polymer ?
#
loop_
_entity_poly.entity_id
_entity_poly.type
_entity_poly.pdbx_seq_one_letter_code
_entity_poly.pdbx_strand_id
1 'polypeptide(L)'
;FWIVALEGAVFGVLGVGYNKTLLWLHDREAGQTLIPDRWRALPPLLLAGCLALFAPLLIGGGESLIIFVGEHDVALKTLLLAFKYLFAQYSTVASIPGGLLMPILCLGALWGRLWAELPVSALAAHGLASGSVQPYVLFGMVSYFAATVRAPLTGIVLVTEMSGTYTCLPGSLLAGLIACKVANLLHCPPVYDSLKERIRL
;
A
#
# COMPACT_ATOMS: atom_id res chain seq x y z
N PHE A 1 15.67 4.57 -15.76
CA PHE A 1 14.25 4.44 -16.15
C PHE A 1 13.77 2.98 -16.16
N TRP A 2 14.53 2.00 -16.65
CA TRP A 2 14.10 0.60 -16.70
C TRP A 2 13.83 -0.01 -15.33
N ILE A 3 14.58 0.36 -14.27
CA ILE A 3 14.36 -0.06 -12.89
C ILE A 3 13.02 0.48 -12.36
N VAL A 4 12.70 1.72 -12.68
CA VAL A 4 11.42 2.37 -12.33
C VAL A 4 10.25 1.68 -13.03
N ALA A 5 10.44 1.28 -14.29
CA ALA A 5 9.44 0.52 -15.04
C ALA A 5 9.19 -0.87 -14.43
N LEU A 6 10.27 -1.55 -13.99
CA LEU A 6 10.19 -2.83 -13.31
C LEU A 6 9.52 -2.70 -11.95
N GLU A 7 9.84 -1.67 -11.17
CA GLU A 7 9.17 -1.33 -9.92
C GLU A 7 7.66 -1.13 -10.14
N GLY A 8 7.28 -0.32 -11.13
CA GLY A 8 5.88 -0.12 -11.50
C GLY A 8 5.15 -1.43 -11.85
N ALA A 9 5.81 -2.33 -12.58
CA ALA A 9 5.24 -3.62 -12.94
C ALA A 9 5.04 -4.53 -11.71
N VAL A 10 6.04 -4.66 -10.86
CA VAL A 10 5.97 -5.46 -9.62
C VAL A 10 4.88 -4.91 -8.69
N PHE A 11 4.84 -3.60 -8.51
CA PHE A 11 3.85 -2.98 -7.64
C PHE A 11 2.45 -2.98 -8.23
N GLY A 12 2.34 -3.05 -9.54
CA GLY A 12 1.10 -3.37 -10.23
C GLY A 12 0.53 -4.73 -9.81
N VAL A 13 1.38 -5.76 -9.76
CA VAL A 13 0.99 -7.10 -9.29
C VAL A 13 0.67 -7.11 -7.79
N LEU A 14 1.48 -6.45 -6.97
CA LEU A 14 1.24 -6.34 -5.53
C LEU A 14 -0.08 -5.63 -5.20
N GLY A 15 -0.42 -4.54 -5.93
CA GLY A 15 -1.69 -3.85 -5.79
C GLY A 15 -2.90 -4.71 -6.17
N VAL A 16 -2.77 -5.53 -7.21
CA VAL A 16 -3.78 -6.54 -7.55
C VAL A 16 -3.92 -7.57 -6.44
N GLY A 17 -2.81 -8.03 -5.86
CA GLY A 17 -2.81 -8.91 -4.68
C GLY A 17 -3.59 -8.30 -3.52
N TYR A 18 -3.35 -7.02 -3.23
CA TYR A 18 -4.08 -6.29 -2.19
C TYR A 18 -5.60 -6.27 -2.44
N ASN A 19 -6.03 -5.91 -3.63
CA ASN A 19 -7.44 -5.88 -3.98
C ASN A 19 -8.10 -7.26 -3.87
N LYS A 20 -7.45 -8.31 -4.39
CA LYS A 20 -7.98 -9.68 -4.33
C LYS A 20 -8.09 -10.21 -2.90
N THR A 21 -7.08 -9.96 -2.06
CA THR A 21 -7.12 -10.38 -0.65
C THR A 21 -8.16 -9.61 0.14
N LEU A 22 -8.33 -8.31 -0.11
CA LEU A 22 -9.36 -7.49 0.52
C LEU A 22 -10.76 -7.99 0.18
N LEU A 23 -11.02 -8.26 -1.10
CA LEU A 23 -12.32 -8.73 -1.57
C LEU A 23 -12.63 -10.14 -1.05
N TRP A 24 -11.63 -11.03 -1.05
CA TRP A 24 -11.77 -12.37 -0.49
C TRP A 24 -12.07 -12.32 1.02
N LEU A 25 -11.40 -11.44 1.76
CA LEU A 25 -11.63 -11.27 3.18
C LEU A 25 -13.03 -10.70 3.44
N HIS A 26 -13.48 -9.73 2.65
CA HIS A 26 -14.83 -9.17 2.72
C HIS A 26 -15.91 -10.22 2.46
N ASP A 27 -15.73 -11.04 1.42
CA ASP A 27 -16.69 -12.12 1.08
C ASP A 27 -16.76 -13.18 2.20
N ARG A 28 -15.62 -13.45 2.85
CA ARG A 28 -15.55 -14.38 3.97
C ARG A 28 -16.24 -13.85 5.23
N GLU A 29 -16.06 -12.57 5.55
CA GLU A 29 -16.73 -11.90 6.67
C GLU A 29 -18.24 -11.79 6.45
N ALA A 30 -18.68 -11.53 5.22
CA ALA A 30 -20.11 -11.49 4.88
C ALA A 30 -20.81 -12.84 5.13
N GLY A 31 -20.08 -13.95 4.98
CA GLY A 31 -20.58 -15.31 5.26
C GLY A 31 -20.58 -15.71 6.74
N GLN A 32 -19.96 -14.91 7.62
CA GLN A 32 -19.90 -15.24 9.05
C GLN A 32 -21.14 -14.71 9.79
N THR A 33 -21.90 -15.62 10.38
CA THR A 33 -23.10 -15.33 11.20
C THR A 33 -22.81 -15.25 12.71
N LEU A 34 -21.55 -15.51 13.12
CA LEU A 34 -21.17 -15.61 14.53
C LEU A 34 -21.23 -14.28 15.29
N ILE A 35 -21.01 -13.16 14.60
CA ILE A 35 -21.00 -11.82 15.22
C ILE A 35 -22.12 -10.99 14.59
N PRO A 36 -23.08 -10.48 15.37
CA PRO A 36 -24.08 -9.55 14.86
C PRO A 36 -23.44 -8.32 14.22
N ASP A 37 -24.03 -7.78 13.16
CA ASP A 37 -23.46 -6.67 12.37
C ASP A 37 -23.06 -5.46 13.22
N ARG A 38 -23.82 -5.16 14.25
CA ARG A 38 -23.57 -4.07 15.21
C ARG A 38 -22.26 -4.24 16.03
N TRP A 39 -21.73 -5.46 16.14
CA TRP A 39 -20.54 -5.78 16.94
C TRP A 39 -19.31 -6.09 16.07
N ARG A 40 -19.47 -6.15 14.75
CA ARG A 40 -18.35 -6.44 13.81
C ARG A 40 -17.20 -5.44 13.89
N ALA A 41 -17.49 -4.18 14.24
CA ALA A 41 -16.47 -3.15 14.41
C ALA A 41 -15.65 -3.28 15.71
N LEU A 42 -16.13 -4.01 16.72
CA LEU A 42 -15.49 -4.11 18.03
C LEU A 42 -14.12 -4.79 18.01
N PRO A 43 -13.92 -5.97 17.38
CA PRO A 43 -12.63 -6.63 17.38
C PRO A 43 -11.49 -5.79 16.79
N PRO A 44 -11.62 -5.16 15.60
CA PRO A 44 -10.54 -4.32 15.09
C PRO A 44 -10.37 -3.03 15.90
N LEU A 45 -11.42 -2.49 16.51
CA LEU A 45 -11.34 -1.33 17.38
C LEU A 45 -10.57 -1.64 18.67
N LEU A 46 -10.84 -2.79 19.30
CA LEU A 46 -10.09 -3.27 20.47
C LEU A 46 -8.65 -3.55 20.12
N LEU A 47 -8.39 -4.17 18.97
CA LEU A 47 -7.03 -4.39 18.48
C LEU A 47 -6.30 -3.06 18.25
N ALA A 48 -6.96 -2.07 17.63
CA ALA A 48 -6.41 -0.73 17.47
C ALA A 48 -6.13 -0.07 18.83
N GLY A 49 -7.03 -0.19 19.81
CA GLY A 49 -6.83 0.32 21.15
C GLY A 49 -5.63 -0.31 21.85
N CYS A 50 -5.48 -1.63 21.77
CA CYS A 50 -4.30 -2.33 22.30
C CYS A 50 -3.01 -1.87 21.60
N LEU A 51 -3.05 -1.76 20.26
CA LEU A 51 -1.89 -1.27 19.51
C LEU A 51 -1.55 0.17 19.87
N ALA A 52 -2.55 1.02 20.19
CA ALA A 52 -2.31 2.40 20.65
C ALA A 52 -1.45 2.46 21.90
N LEU A 53 -1.61 1.49 22.79
CA LEU A 53 -0.87 1.43 24.05
C LEU A 53 0.52 0.80 23.89
N PHE A 54 0.65 -0.24 23.07
CA PHE A 54 1.89 -1.03 22.99
C PHE A 54 2.74 -0.72 21.75
N ALA A 55 2.13 -0.31 20.65
CA ALA A 55 2.82 -0.06 19.37
C ALA A 55 2.15 1.08 18.58
N PRO A 56 2.21 2.33 19.09
CA PRO A 56 1.52 3.48 18.47
C PRO A 56 1.96 3.74 17.02
N LEU A 57 3.16 3.32 16.63
CA LEU A 57 3.68 3.42 15.26
C LEU A 57 2.85 2.66 14.21
N LEU A 58 2.14 1.61 14.63
CA LEU A 58 1.36 0.76 13.71
C LEU A 58 -0.04 1.31 13.44
N ILE A 59 -0.48 2.31 14.21
CA ILE A 59 -1.82 2.90 14.10
C ILE A 59 -1.82 4.08 13.12
N GLY A 60 -3.01 4.51 12.76
CA GLY A 60 -3.21 5.65 11.86
C GLY A 60 -2.79 5.40 10.43
N GLY A 61 -2.48 6.46 9.70
CA GLY A 61 -2.05 6.42 8.31
C GLY A 61 -0.70 5.74 8.07
N GLY A 62 0.18 5.66 9.10
CA GLY A 62 1.50 5.03 9.00
C GLY A 62 2.63 6.01 8.66
N GLU A 63 2.41 7.32 8.74
CA GLU A 63 3.45 8.32 8.49
C GLU A 63 4.66 8.13 9.39
N SER A 64 4.43 7.96 10.70
CA SER A 64 5.48 7.68 11.69
C SER A 64 6.22 6.37 11.40
N LEU A 65 5.51 5.38 10.85
CA LEU A 65 6.08 4.08 10.48
C LEU A 65 7.07 4.21 9.31
N ILE A 66 6.76 5.03 8.32
CA ILE A 66 7.64 5.27 7.16
C ILE A 66 8.98 5.87 7.62
N ILE A 67 8.93 6.81 8.56
CA ILE A 67 10.12 7.46 9.13
C ILE A 67 10.91 6.45 9.98
N PHE A 68 10.24 5.76 10.90
CA PHE A 68 10.85 4.78 11.81
C PHE A 68 11.56 3.65 11.07
N VAL A 69 10.92 3.09 10.06
CA VAL A 69 11.43 1.97 9.24
C VAL A 69 12.75 2.34 8.52
N GLY A 70 13.02 3.65 8.35
CA GLY A 70 14.24 4.15 7.71
C GLY A 70 15.53 3.63 8.30
N GLU A 71 15.62 3.41 9.60
CA GLU A 71 16.86 3.13 10.35
C GLU A 71 17.00 1.66 10.81
N HIS A 72 16.05 0.78 10.47
CA HIS A 72 15.99 -0.58 11.02
C HIS A 72 16.30 -1.67 9.99
N ASP A 73 16.53 -2.88 10.48
CA ASP A 73 16.82 -4.06 9.68
C ASP A 73 15.69 -4.46 8.72
N VAL A 74 16.04 -5.05 7.58
CA VAL A 74 15.11 -5.53 6.55
C VAL A 74 14.08 -6.52 7.12
N ALA A 75 14.50 -7.38 8.05
CA ALA A 75 13.62 -8.36 8.69
C ALA A 75 12.48 -7.67 9.48
N LEU A 76 12.81 -6.65 10.27
CA LEU A 76 11.82 -5.87 11.02
C LEU A 76 10.89 -5.11 10.08
N LYS A 77 11.43 -4.52 9.00
CA LYS A 77 10.63 -3.82 7.97
C LYS A 77 9.60 -4.73 7.33
N THR A 78 10.01 -5.95 6.97
CA THR A 78 9.12 -6.95 6.37
C THR A 78 8.03 -7.38 7.34
N LEU A 79 8.37 -7.58 8.61
CA LEU A 79 7.40 -7.93 9.66
C LEU A 79 6.37 -6.81 9.86
N LEU A 80 6.83 -5.56 9.97
CA LEU A 80 5.97 -4.38 10.15
C LEU A 80 5.05 -4.16 8.94
N LEU A 81 5.57 -4.38 7.72
CA LEU A 81 4.80 -4.33 6.49
C LEU A 81 3.70 -5.40 6.48
N ALA A 82 4.04 -6.65 6.80
CA ALA A 82 3.08 -7.75 6.83
C ALA A 82 1.97 -7.48 7.85
N PHE A 83 2.34 -7.01 9.04
CA PHE A 83 1.38 -6.65 10.08
C PHE A 83 0.48 -5.49 9.64
N LYS A 84 1.06 -4.41 9.10
CA LYS A 84 0.30 -3.25 8.61
C LYS A 84 -0.63 -3.62 7.46
N TYR A 85 -0.18 -4.50 6.57
CA TYR A 85 -0.98 -5.03 5.47
C TYR A 85 -2.23 -5.77 5.97
N LEU A 86 -2.06 -6.70 6.90
CA LEU A 86 -3.17 -7.49 7.47
C LEU A 86 -4.12 -6.61 8.30
N PHE A 87 -3.57 -5.72 9.13
CA PHE A 87 -4.36 -4.82 9.96
C PHE A 87 -5.18 -3.83 9.12
N ALA A 88 -4.60 -3.25 8.07
CA ALA A 88 -5.31 -2.34 7.18
C ALA A 88 -6.49 -3.05 6.48
N GLN A 89 -6.30 -4.27 6.00
CA GLN A 89 -7.36 -5.05 5.37
C GLN A 89 -8.46 -5.43 6.36
N TYR A 90 -8.08 -5.95 7.52
CA TYR A 90 -9.04 -6.35 8.55
C TYR A 90 -9.89 -5.18 9.04
N SER A 91 -9.25 -4.03 9.29
CA SER A 91 -9.95 -2.81 9.69
C SER A 91 -10.95 -2.31 8.63
N THR A 92 -10.60 -2.45 7.34
CA THR A 92 -11.48 -2.05 6.24
C THR A 92 -12.70 -2.96 6.11
N VAL A 93 -12.50 -4.26 6.23
CA VAL A 93 -13.56 -5.26 6.07
C VAL A 93 -14.59 -5.21 7.21
N ALA A 94 -14.15 -4.88 8.42
CA ALA A 94 -15.02 -4.77 9.59
C ALA A 94 -15.99 -3.58 9.56
N SER A 95 -16.19 -2.96 8.40
CA SER A 95 -17.15 -1.87 8.17
C SER A 95 -16.92 -0.62 9.04
N ILE A 96 -15.67 -0.40 9.47
CA ILE A 96 -15.32 0.85 10.14
C ILE A 96 -15.19 1.93 9.06
N PRO A 97 -15.95 3.02 9.13
CA PRO A 97 -15.83 4.12 8.20
C PRO A 97 -14.44 4.75 8.35
N GLY A 98 -13.55 4.45 7.42
CA GLY A 98 -12.17 4.95 7.40
C GLY A 98 -11.67 5.14 5.97
N GLY A 99 -10.67 6.01 5.81
CA GLY A 99 -10.04 6.26 4.52
C GLY A 99 -9.05 5.16 4.16
N LEU A 100 -9.21 4.53 3.01
CA LEU A 100 -8.24 3.56 2.45
C LEU A 100 -6.97 4.22 1.93
N LEU A 101 -7.03 5.51 1.65
CA LEU A 101 -5.99 6.26 0.94
C LEU A 101 -4.64 6.21 1.67
N MET A 102 -4.61 6.64 2.94
CA MET A 102 -3.37 6.70 3.72
C MET A 102 -2.74 5.33 3.98
N PRO A 103 -3.49 4.28 4.37
CA PRO A 103 -2.94 2.92 4.48
C PRO A 103 -2.34 2.39 3.18
N ILE A 104 -2.95 2.65 2.03
CA ILE A 104 -2.44 2.23 0.72
C ILE A 104 -1.12 2.95 0.40
N LEU A 105 -1.04 4.26 0.63
CA LEU A 105 0.20 5.03 0.43
C LEU A 105 1.32 4.56 1.37
N CYS A 106 1.00 4.31 2.64
CA CYS A 106 1.96 3.77 3.59
C CYS A 106 2.52 2.41 3.15
N LEU A 107 1.65 1.49 2.72
CA LEU A 107 2.08 0.20 2.19
C LEU A 107 2.96 0.36 0.95
N GLY A 108 2.60 1.28 0.04
CA GLY A 108 3.42 1.63 -1.12
C GLY A 108 4.79 2.15 -0.75
N ALA A 109 4.88 3.00 0.29
CA ALA A 109 6.14 3.52 0.80
C ALA A 109 7.03 2.42 1.41
N LEU A 110 6.45 1.53 2.22
CA LEU A 110 7.17 0.40 2.82
C LEU A 110 7.69 -0.58 1.77
N TRP A 111 6.87 -0.92 0.76
CA TRP A 111 7.28 -1.73 -0.38
C TRP A 111 8.38 -1.04 -1.19
N GLY A 112 8.25 0.27 -1.48
CA GLY A 112 9.26 1.06 -2.19
C GLY A 112 10.59 1.11 -1.46
N ARG A 113 10.56 1.16 -0.12
CA ARG A 113 11.75 1.09 0.70
C ARG A 113 12.44 -0.26 0.61
N LEU A 114 11.69 -1.35 0.74
CA LEU A 114 12.24 -2.71 0.58
C LEU A 114 12.79 -2.93 -0.83
N TRP A 115 12.13 -2.39 -1.86
CA TRP A 115 12.61 -2.41 -3.22
C TRP A 115 13.95 -1.70 -3.37
N ALA A 116 14.11 -0.52 -2.79
CA ALA A 116 15.36 0.21 -2.83
C ALA A 116 16.51 -0.50 -2.09
N GLU A 117 16.21 -1.12 -0.97
CA GLU A 117 17.21 -1.76 -0.11
C GLU A 117 17.64 -3.17 -0.57
N LEU A 118 16.79 -3.92 -1.22
CA LEU A 118 17.11 -5.27 -1.68
C LEU A 118 17.55 -5.31 -3.14
N PRO A 119 16.65 -5.22 -4.15
CA PRO A 119 17.08 -5.36 -5.53
C PRO A 119 17.87 -4.16 -6.05
N VAL A 120 17.49 -2.91 -5.67
CA VAL A 120 18.16 -1.72 -6.20
C VAL A 120 19.56 -1.55 -5.61
N SER A 121 19.77 -1.84 -4.33
CA SER A 121 21.10 -1.79 -3.72
C SER A 121 22.06 -2.81 -4.34
N ALA A 122 21.56 -4.01 -4.65
CA ALA A 122 22.36 -5.00 -5.38
C ALA A 122 22.75 -4.52 -6.79
N LEU A 123 21.82 -3.89 -7.51
CA LEU A 123 22.08 -3.30 -8.81
C LEU A 123 23.01 -2.07 -8.74
N ALA A 124 22.91 -1.28 -7.67
CA ALA A 124 23.79 -0.15 -7.42
C ALA A 124 25.25 -0.58 -7.17
N ALA A 125 25.47 -1.69 -6.49
CA ALA A 125 26.77 -2.28 -6.29
C ALA A 125 27.47 -2.67 -7.64
N HIS A 126 26.67 -2.93 -8.67
CA HIS A 126 27.16 -3.19 -10.05
C HIS A 126 27.13 -1.93 -10.94
N GLY A 127 26.91 -0.74 -10.39
CA GLY A 127 26.87 0.52 -11.16
C GLY A 127 25.64 0.69 -12.07
N LEU A 128 24.61 -0.14 -11.89
CA LEU A 128 23.42 -0.16 -12.76
C LEU A 128 22.25 0.67 -12.21
N ALA A 129 22.33 1.16 -10.98
CA ALA A 129 21.27 1.92 -10.32
C ALA A 129 21.83 3.08 -9.48
N SER A 130 20.97 4.04 -9.15
CA SER A 130 21.26 5.07 -8.15
C SER A 130 21.08 4.49 -6.75
N GLY A 131 22.03 4.73 -5.83
CA GLY A 131 21.96 4.28 -4.45
C GLY A 131 21.00 5.07 -3.56
N SER A 132 20.33 6.10 -4.07
CA SER A 132 19.35 6.88 -3.32
C SER A 132 18.04 6.14 -3.13
N VAL A 133 17.60 5.98 -1.89
CA VAL A 133 16.37 5.25 -1.50
C VAL A 133 15.10 6.08 -1.73
N GLN A 134 15.18 7.38 -1.46
CA GLN A 134 14.01 8.26 -1.43
C GLN A 134 13.14 8.25 -2.71
N PRO A 135 13.69 8.32 -3.92
CA PRO A 135 12.87 8.28 -5.14
C PRO A 135 12.05 7.00 -5.27
N TYR A 136 12.62 5.84 -4.91
CA TYR A 136 11.93 4.55 -5.00
C TYR A 136 10.78 4.42 -4.00
N VAL A 137 10.90 5.05 -2.83
CA VAL A 137 9.79 5.16 -1.88
C VAL A 137 8.61 5.92 -2.51
N LEU A 138 8.88 7.05 -3.16
CA LEU A 138 7.84 7.85 -3.83
C LEU A 138 7.23 7.12 -5.02
N PHE A 139 8.06 6.45 -5.83
CA PHE A 139 7.57 5.63 -6.95
C PHE A 139 6.72 4.48 -6.46
N GLY A 140 7.11 3.85 -5.35
CA GLY A 140 6.35 2.80 -4.69
C GLY A 140 4.98 3.27 -4.19
N MET A 141 4.91 4.44 -3.56
CA MET A 141 3.64 5.05 -3.13
C MET A 141 2.69 5.25 -4.32
N VAL A 142 3.20 5.88 -5.39
CA VAL A 142 2.41 6.17 -6.60
C VAL A 142 1.97 4.89 -7.30
N SER A 143 2.89 3.94 -7.49
CA SER A 143 2.63 2.69 -8.23
C SER A 143 1.62 1.81 -7.52
N TYR A 144 1.77 1.65 -6.20
CA TYR A 144 0.87 0.84 -5.40
C TYR A 144 -0.53 1.45 -5.34
N PHE A 145 -0.62 2.77 -5.17
CA PHE A 145 -1.87 3.51 -5.23
C PHE A 145 -2.55 3.40 -6.60
N ALA A 146 -1.79 3.65 -7.69
CA ALA A 146 -2.30 3.56 -9.05
C ALA A 146 -2.82 2.15 -9.41
N ALA A 147 -2.16 1.11 -8.91
CA ALA A 147 -2.58 -0.27 -9.12
C ALA A 147 -3.86 -0.62 -8.34
N THR A 148 -4.01 -0.10 -7.13
CA THR A 148 -5.12 -0.42 -6.22
C THR A 148 -6.38 0.38 -6.55
N VAL A 149 -6.22 1.71 -6.74
CA VAL A 149 -7.33 2.66 -6.91
C VAL A 149 -7.69 2.91 -8.37
N ARG A 150 -6.75 2.67 -9.31
CA ARG A 150 -6.87 2.97 -10.75
C ARG A 150 -6.91 4.46 -11.08
N ALA A 151 -6.34 5.30 -10.25
CA ALA A 151 -6.23 6.73 -10.43
C ALA A 151 -4.76 7.19 -10.44
N PRO A 152 -3.97 6.88 -11.49
CA PRO A 152 -2.53 7.17 -11.50
C PRO A 152 -2.23 8.67 -11.36
N LEU A 153 -2.96 9.53 -12.07
CA LEU A 153 -2.75 10.97 -11.99
C LEU A 153 -3.00 11.53 -10.58
N THR A 154 -4.06 11.07 -9.93
CA THR A 154 -4.37 11.45 -8.53
C THR A 154 -3.24 11.02 -7.59
N GLY A 155 -2.72 9.81 -7.74
CA GLY A 155 -1.60 9.32 -6.93
C GLY A 155 -0.33 10.14 -7.12
N ILE A 156 -0.02 10.50 -8.38
CA ILE A 156 1.15 11.31 -8.71
C ILE A 156 1.06 12.70 -8.08
N VAL A 157 -0.06 13.39 -8.29
CA VAL A 157 -0.27 14.73 -7.73
C VAL A 157 -0.20 14.68 -6.20
N LEU A 158 -0.92 13.76 -5.58
CA LEU A 158 -0.99 13.62 -4.14
C LEU A 158 0.40 13.38 -3.52
N VAL A 159 1.17 12.41 -4.05
CA VAL A 159 2.50 12.09 -3.52
C VAL A 159 3.49 13.23 -3.78
N THR A 160 3.38 13.92 -4.92
CA THR A 160 4.22 15.08 -5.24
C THR A 160 3.94 16.23 -4.26
N GLU A 161 2.68 16.52 -3.98
CA GLU A 161 2.28 17.57 -3.01
C GLU A 161 2.73 17.21 -1.58
N MET A 162 2.55 15.95 -1.17
CA MET A 162 2.96 15.49 0.16
C MET A 162 4.48 15.54 0.35
N SER A 163 5.25 15.20 -0.69
CA SER A 163 6.71 15.17 -0.62
C SER A 163 7.39 16.51 -0.90
N GLY A 164 6.69 17.44 -1.55
CA GLY A 164 7.25 18.70 -2.04
C GLY A 164 8.35 18.52 -3.11
N THR A 165 8.49 17.32 -3.68
CA THR A 165 9.60 16.95 -4.56
C THR A 165 9.14 16.74 -6.00
N TYR A 166 9.31 17.76 -6.84
CA TYR A 166 8.90 17.71 -8.26
C TYR A 166 9.91 16.99 -9.15
N THR A 167 11.16 16.80 -8.71
CA THR A 167 12.21 16.13 -9.48
C THR A 167 11.90 14.65 -9.76
N CYS A 168 11.10 14.01 -8.91
CA CYS A 168 10.70 12.61 -9.06
C CYS A 168 9.47 12.43 -9.96
N LEU A 169 8.85 13.52 -10.45
CA LEU A 169 7.60 13.49 -11.21
C LEU A 169 7.66 12.62 -12.48
N PRO A 170 8.71 12.67 -13.33
CA PRO A 170 8.78 11.81 -14.52
C PRO A 170 8.86 10.32 -14.17
N GLY A 171 9.60 9.96 -13.11
CA GLY A 171 9.66 8.58 -12.61
C GLY A 171 8.34 8.10 -12.03
N SER A 172 7.66 8.94 -11.27
CA SER A 172 6.33 8.67 -10.71
C SER A 172 5.28 8.46 -11.79
N LEU A 173 5.32 9.27 -12.86
CA LEU A 173 4.47 9.10 -14.05
C LEU A 173 4.69 7.72 -14.68
N LEU A 174 5.93 7.38 -14.97
CA LEU A 174 6.28 6.11 -15.59
C LEU A 174 5.83 4.92 -14.73
N ALA A 175 6.21 4.91 -13.46
CA ALA A 175 5.90 3.84 -12.52
C ALA A 175 4.39 3.68 -12.30
N GLY A 176 3.66 4.78 -12.08
CA GLY A 176 2.23 4.77 -11.84
C GLY A 176 1.41 4.31 -13.06
N LEU A 177 1.78 4.77 -14.26
CA LEU A 177 1.10 4.34 -15.49
C LEU A 177 1.34 2.86 -15.79
N ILE A 178 2.57 2.36 -15.60
CA ILE A 178 2.90 0.94 -15.78
C ILE A 178 2.13 0.10 -14.77
N ALA A 179 2.11 0.48 -13.49
CA ALA A 179 1.39 -0.23 -12.45
C ALA A 179 -0.12 -0.32 -12.76
N CYS A 180 -0.73 0.78 -13.19
CA CYS A 180 -2.11 0.82 -13.63
C CYS A 180 -2.37 -0.09 -14.83
N LYS A 181 -1.46 -0.08 -15.82
CA LYS A 181 -1.55 -0.94 -17.02
C LYS A 181 -1.47 -2.43 -16.65
N VAL A 182 -0.50 -2.80 -15.82
CA VAL A 182 -0.33 -4.20 -15.35
C VAL A 182 -1.57 -4.66 -14.60
N ALA A 183 -2.08 -3.83 -13.73
CA ALA A 183 -3.26 -4.17 -12.96
C ALA A 183 -4.52 -4.29 -13.84
N ASN A 184 -4.63 -3.52 -14.94
CA ASN A 184 -5.69 -3.70 -15.95
C ASN A 184 -5.52 -5.00 -16.73
N LEU A 185 -4.30 -5.35 -17.12
CA LEU A 185 -4.00 -6.61 -17.79
C LEU A 185 -4.36 -7.84 -16.93
N LEU A 186 -4.24 -7.73 -15.61
CA LEU A 186 -4.64 -8.78 -14.67
C LEU A 186 -6.15 -8.81 -14.37
N HIS A 187 -6.95 -8.00 -15.08
CA HIS A 187 -8.43 -7.96 -15.01
C HIS A 187 -8.95 -7.82 -13.56
N CYS A 188 -8.22 -7.10 -12.71
CA CYS A 188 -8.64 -6.85 -11.34
C CYS A 188 -9.44 -5.52 -11.30
N PRO A 189 -10.65 -5.46 -10.77
CA PRO A 189 -11.41 -4.22 -10.68
C PRO A 189 -10.80 -3.27 -9.65
N PRO A 190 -11.06 -1.93 -9.75
CA PRO A 190 -10.64 -0.96 -8.76
C PRO A 190 -11.26 -1.26 -7.39
N VAL A 191 -10.52 -0.97 -6.31
CA VAL A 191 -10.97 -1.28 -4.94
C VAL A 191 -12.29 -0.61 -4.59
N TYR A 192 -12.45 0.66 -4.94
CA TYR A 192 -13.66 1.42 -4.58
C TYR A 192 -14.90 0.94 -5.34
N ASP A 193 -14.79 0.60 -6.62
CA ASP A 193 -15.91 0.08 -7.40
C ASP A 193 -16.36 -1.27 -6.86
N SER A 194 -15.41 -2.15 -6.57
CA SER A 194 -15.66 -3.47 -6.01
C SER A 194 -16.32 -3.42 -4.63
N LEU A 195 -15.90 -2.51 -3.76
CA LEU A 195 -16.52 -2.32 -2.44
C LEU A 195 -17.92 -1.72 -2.55
N LYS A 196 -18.11 -0.76 -3.48
CA LYS A 196 -19.43 -0.13 -3.71
C LYS A 196 -20.48 -1.13 -4.21
N GLU A 197 -20.09 -2.06 -5.07
CA GLU A 197 -20.98 -3.12 -5.54
C GLU A 197 -21.42 -4.04 -4.39
N ARG A 198 -20.51 -4.35 -3.46
CA ARG A 198 -20.78 -5.23 -2.32
C ARG A 198 -21.62 -4.58 -1.20
N ILE A 199 -21.54 -3.25 -1.05
CA ILE A 199 -22.38 -2.52 -0.08
C ILE A 199 -23.82 -2.37 -0.59
N ARG A 200 -24.06 -2.45 -1.90
CA ARG A 200 -25.38 -2.35 -2.51
C ARG A 200 -26.19 -3.67 -2.51
N LEU A 201 -25.56 -4.77 -2.19
CA LEU A 201 -26.17 -6.10 -2.06
C LEU A 201 -26.49 -6.39 -0.60
#